data_73f3c35c4c6f30e673f7ba9e25f27b30
#
_entry.id   73f3c35c4c6f30e673f7ba9e25f27b30
#
_cell.length_a   1.000
_cell.length_b   1.000
_cell.length_c   1.000
_cell.angle_alpha   90.00
_cell.angle_beta   90.00
_cell.angle_gamma   90.00
#
_symmetry.space_group_name_H-M   'P 1'
#
loop_
_entity.id
_entity.type
_entity.pdbx_description
1 polymer ?
#
loop_
_entity_poly.entity_id
_entity_poly.type
_entity_poly.pdbx_seq_one_letter_code
_entity_poly.pdbx_strand_id
1 'polypeptide(L)'
;MSPIENRRGTEVRKKDLKDRVIINVGGKRFEPYISTLRNIPYLPLAQIIESKSKLDYDEESGEYFFDRHPDVFAQVLNYYQTGKLHVPRSLCGPLFEQELAFWGIDEQQMESCCWSNYTKHRDAEENLKMLDFRPVYNDKDREVKKAYYKDPSLSWWNSYQPIIWEILDEPYSSSTAKVI
;
A
#
# COMPACT_ATOMS: atom_id res chain seq x y z
N MET A 1 -57.27 -27.22 19.83
CA MET A 1 -56.32 -26.41 19.02
C MET A 1 -55.14 -26.08 19.94
N SER A 2 -54.06 -26.85 19.84
CA SER A 2 -52.85 -26.66 20.64
C SER A 2 -51.84 -25.76 19.88
N PRO A 3 -51.18 -24.80 20.55
CA PRO A 3 -50.20 -23.95 19.87
C PRO A 3 -48.97 -24.75 19.53
N ILE A 4 -48.60 -24.78 18.27
CA ILE A 4 -47.31 -25.34 17.82
C ILE A 4 -46.23 -24.33 18.18
N GLU A 5 -45.55 -24.59 19.31
CA GLU A 5 -44.46 -23.78 19.78
C GLU A 5 -43.24 -23.94 18.86
N ASN A 6 -42.84 -22.84 18.23
CA ASN A 6 -41.79 -22.78 17.24
C ASN A 6 -40.42 -22.91 17.90
N ARG A 7 -40.05 -24.11 18.39
CA ARG A 7 -38.77 -24.41 19.04
C ARG A 7 -37.55 -24.36 18.11
N ARG A 8 -37.76 -24.37 16.78
CA ARG A 8 -36.64 -24.41 15.81
C ARG A 8 -35.91 -23.07 15.67
N GLY A 9 -36.59 -21.94 15.88
CA GLY A 9 -36.00 -20.61 15.72
C GLY A 9 -35.02 -20.22 16.82
N THR A 10 -35.16 -20.77 18.04
CA THR A 10 -34.31 -20.44 19.18
C THR A 10 -33.04 -21.30 19.25
N GLU A 11 -33.06 -22.53 18.78
CA GLU A 11 -31.85 -23.37 18.69
C GLU A 11 -30.91 -22.96 17.57
N VAL A 12 -31.42 -22.55 16.43
CA VAL A 12 -30.63 -22.01 15.31
C VAL A 12 -29.89 -20.75 15.75
N ARG A 13 -30.58 -19.77 16.42
CA ARG A 13 -29.92 -18.56 16.93
C ARG A 13 -28.85 -18.84 17.98
N LYS A 14 -29.04 -19.81 18.88
CA LYS A 14 -28.02 -20.17 19.87
C LYS A 14 -26.82 -20.89 19.24
N LYS A 15 -27.01 -21.67 18.19
CA LYS A 15 -25.93 -22.34 17.47
C LYS A 15 -25.09 -21.33 16.67
N ASP A 16 -25.75 -20.40 15.99
CA ASP A 16 -25.09 -19.34 15.21
C ASP A 16 -24.23 -18.42 16.10
N LEU A 17 -24.68 -18.11 17.32
CA LEU A 17 -23.92 -17.31 18.28
C LEU A 17 -22.68 -18.02 18.84
N LYS A 18 -22.67 -19.35 18.89
CA LYS A 18 -21.50 -20.13 19.36
C LYS A 18 -20.40 -20.26 18.31
N ASP A 19 -20.73 -20.03 17.05
CA ASP A 19 -19.80 -20.18 15.93
C ASP A 19 -19.19 -18.81 15.48
N ARG A 20 -19.49 -17.72 16.20
CA ARG A 20 -18.89 -16.40 15.99
C ARG A 20 -17.71 -16.18 16.92
N VAL A 21 -16.77 -15.39 16.46
CA VAL A 21 -15.64 -14.91 17.26
C VAL A 21 -15.67 -13.37 17.27
N ILE A 22 -15.39 -12.77 18.42
CA ILE A 22 -15.29 -11.32 18.55
C ILE A 22 -13.83 -10.93 18.36
N ILE A 23 -13.59 -10.06 17.43
CA ILE A 23 -12.27 -9.52 17.10
C ILE A 23 -12.35 -8.01 17.21
N ASN A 24 -11.62 -7.43 18.13
CA ASN A 24 -11.52 -6.00 18.34
C ASN A 24 -10.22 -5.50 17.70
N VAL A 25 -10.33 -4.68 16.69
CA VAL A 25 -9.17 -4.10 16.00
C VAL A 25 -9.19 -2.59 16.17
N GLY A 26 -8.22 -2.06 16.91
CA GLY A 26 -8.11 -0.64 17.17
C GLY A 26 -9.37 -0.03 17.80
N GLY A 27 -10.08 -0.79 18.63
CA GLY A 27 -11.32 -0.37 19.29
C GLY A 27 -12.61 -0.63 18.49
N LYS A 28 -12.51 -1.09 17.24
CA LYS A 28 -13.67 -1.47 16.41
C LYS A 28 -13.90 -2.97 16.48
N ARG A 29 -15.09 -3.40 16.90
CA ARG A 29 -15.46 -4.80 17.03
C ARG A 29 -16.00 -5.36 15.73
N PHE A 30 -15.53 -6.56 15.39
CA PHE A 30 -15.98 -7.36 14.27
C PHE A 30 -16.42 -8.74 14.79
N GLU A 31 -17.49 -9.28 14.24
CA GLU A 31 -18.06 -10.56 14.65
C GLU A 31 -18.21 -11.52 13.47
N PRO A 32 -17.11 -11.98 12.87
CA PRO A 32 -17.20 -12.97 11.81
C PRO A 32 -17.58 -14.36 12.35
N TYR A 33 -18.08 -15.22 11.45
CA TYR A 33 -18.19 -16.64 11.71
C TYR A 33 -16.79 -17.28 11.65
N ILE A 34 -16.54 -18.25 12.53
CA ILE A 34 -15.31 -19.05 12.48
C ILE A 34 -15.17 -19.77 11.14
N SER A 35 -16.30 -20.23 10.56
CA SER A 35 -16.33 -20.81 9.22
C SER A 35 -15.81 -19.87 8.14
N THR A 36 -16.09 -18.56 8.24
CA THR A 36 -15.56 -17.57 7.29
C THR A 36 -14.04 -17.50 7.34
N LEU A 37 -13.46 -17.51 8.53
CA LEU A 37 -12.00 -17.47 8.69
C LEU A 37 -11.32 -18.74 8.20
N ARG A 38 -12.00 -19.87 8.23
CA ARG A 38 -11.51 -21.14 7.68
C ARG A 38 -11.48 -21.20 6.17
N ASN A 39 -12.12 -20.25 5.46
CA ASN A 39 -12.02 -20.20 4.01
C ASN A 39 -10.58 -20.03 3.54
N ILE A 40 -9.73 -19.39 4.36
CA ILE A 40 -8.30 -19.18 4.07
C ILE A 40 -7.47 -19.63 5.29
N PRO A 41 -7.29 -20.94 5.48
CA PRO A 41 -6.75 -21.48 6.73
C PRO A 41 -5.25 -21.26 6.93
N TYR A 42 -4.51 -20.90 5.87
CA TYR A 42 -3.07 -20.65 5.94
C TYR A 42 -2.72 -19.24 6.46
N LEU A 43 -3.69 -18.33 6.57
CA LEU A 43 -3.46 -16.98 7.09
C LEU A 43 -3.37 -16.98 8.63
N PRO A 44 -2.52 -16.12 9.22
CA PRO A 44 -2.24 -16.10 10.66
C PRO A 44 -3.49 -15.98 11.54
N LEU A 45 -4.45 -15.15 11.15
CA LEU A 45 -5.68 -14.94 11.92
C LEU A 45 -6.50 -16.23 12.08
N ALA A 46 -6.62 -17.04 11.02
CA ALA A 46 -7.31 -18.31 11.08
C ALA A 46 -6.59 -19.27 12.03
N GLN A 47 -5.26 -19.32 11.96
CA GLN A 47 -4.43 -20.18 12.83
C GLN A 47 -4.50 -19.76 14.30
N ILE A 48 -4.47 -18.46 14.60
CA ILE A 48 -4.60 -17.91 15.97
C ILE A 48 -5.92 -18.36 16.59
N ILE A 49 -7.01 -18.25 15.85
CA ILE A 49 -8.35 -18.58 16.33
C ILE A 49 -8.53 -20.11 16.48
N GLU A 50 -7.99 -20.91 15.57
CA GLU A 50 -8.06 -22.36 15.66
C GLU A 50 -7.20 -22.92 16.80
N SER A 51 -5.99 -22.36 16.99
CA SER A 51 -5.10 -22.75 18.08
C SER A 51 -5.58 -22.28 19.45
N LYS A 52 -6.61 -21.41 19.50
CA LYS A 52 -7.07 -20.71 20.70
C LYS A 52 -5.89 -20.06 21.43
N SER A 53 -5.02 -19.41 20.65
CA SER A 53 -3.86 -18.71 21.19
C SER A 53 -4.32 -17.70 22.22
N LYS A 54 -3.74 -17.77 23.41
CA LYS A 54 -4.07 -16.86 24.52
C LYS A 54 -3.33 -15.51 24.42
N LEU A 55 -2.41 -15.36 23.47
CA LEU A 55 -1.54 -14.18 23.37
C LEU A 55 -2.33 -12.89 23.11
N ASP A 56 -3.35 -12.97 22.26
CA ASP A 56 -4.15 -11.81 21.84
C ASP A 56 -5.62 -11.92 22.34
N TYR A 57 -5.91 -12.90 23.20
CA TYR A 57 -7.24 -13.14 23.73
C TYR A 57 -7.39 -12.58 25.15
N ASP A 58 -8.32 -11.66 25.29
CA ASP A 58 -8.71 -11.12 26.58
C ASP A 58 -9.82 -11.97 27.19
N GLU A 59 -9.51 -12.64 28.31
CA GLU A 59 -10.46 -13.52 29.01
C GLU A 59 -11.58 -12.71 29.69
N GLU A 60 -11.36 -11.44 30.07
CA GLU A 60 -12.37 -10.62 30.73
C GLU A 60 -13.44 -10.15 29.75
N SER A 61 -13.03 -9.65 28.59
CA SER A 61 -13.94 -9.18 27.54
C SER A 61 -14.44 -10.29 26.62
N GLY A 62 -13.74 -11.42 26.56
CA GLY A 62 -14.06 -12.55 25.70
C GLY A 62 -13.81 -12.29 24.22
N GLU A 63 -12.87 -11.39 23.91
CA GLU A 63 -12.55 -10.97 22.56
C GLU A 63 -11.05 -11.07 22.25
N TYR A 64 -10.70 -11.20 20.98
CA TYR A 64 -9.32 -11.02 20.51
C TYR A 64 -9.07 -9.55 20.27
N PHE A 65 -7.99 -9.01 20.82
CA PHE A 65 -7.63 -7.59 20.64
C PHE A 65 -6.36 -7.45 19.80
N PHE A 66 -6.45 -6.60 18.78
CA PHE A 66 -5.32 -6.22 17.93
C PHE A 66 -5.22 -4.70 17.84
N ASP A 67 -4.09 -4.14 18.25
CA ASP A 67 -3.81 -2.70 18.11
C ASP A 67 -3.36 -2.41 16.66
N ARG A 68 -4.32 -2.45 15.73
CA ARG A 68 -4.10 -2.30 14.29
C ARG A 68 -5.19 -1.44 13.66
N HIS A 69 -5.04 -1.13 12.36
CA HIS A 69 -5.94 -0.24 11.66
C HIS A 69 -7.29 -0.92 11.30
N PRO A 70 -8.42 -0.47 11.86
CA PRO A 70 -9.70 -1.18 11.72
C PRO A 70 -10.26 -1.17 10.29
N ASP A 71 -10.03 -0.11 9.51
CA ASP A 71 -10.56 -0.04 8.14
C ASP A 71 -9.77 -0.94 7.17
N VAL A 72 -8.49 -1.19 7.46
CA VAL A 72 -7.73 -2.23 6.73
C VAL A 72 -8.27 -3.61 7.09
N PHE A 73 -8.49 -3.86 8.39
CA PHE A 73 -9.05 -5.13 8.84
C PHE A 73 -10.42 -5.43 8.22
N ALA A 74 -11.25 -4.41 7.98
CA ALA A 74 -12.51 -4.59 7.26
C ALA A 74 -12.29 -5.17 5.85
N GLN A 75 -11.23 -4.78 5.16
CA GLN A 75 -10.87 -5.34 3.85
C GLN A 75 -10.26 -6.74 3.95
N VAL A 76 -9.46 -6.98 4.98
CA VAL A 76 -8.95 -8.33 5.30
C VAL A 76 -10.11 -9.28 5.56
N LEU A 77 -11.11 -8.86 6.33
CA LEU A 77 -12.29 -9.68 6.59
C LEU A 77 -13.12 -9.90 5.31
N ASN A 78 -13.26 -8.88 4.46
CA ASN A 78 -13.89 -9.03 3.15
C ASN A 78 -13.14 -10.04 2.26
N TYR A 79 -11.80 -10.05 2.33
CA TYR A 79 -10.98 -11.04 1.62
C TYR A 79 -11.26 -12.46 2.12
N TYR A 80 -11.40 -12.69 3.42
CA TYR A 80 -11.83 -13.99 3.95
C TYR A 80 -13.23 -14.42 3.47
N GLN A 81 -14.14 -13.46 3.28
CA GLN A 81 -15.51 -13.72 2.85
C GLN A 81 -15.63 -14.01 1.36
N THR A 82 -14.88 -13.29 0.54
CA THR A 82 -15.10 -13.24 -0.92
C THR A 82 -13.93 -13.80 -1.74
N GLY A 83 -12.75 -13.94 -1.14
CA GLY A 83 -11.51 -14.25 -1.85
C GLY A 83 -10.94 -13.08 -2.65
N LYS A 84 -11.50 -11.84 -2.50
CA LYS A 84 -11.10 -10.66 -3.24
C LYS A 84 -10.61 -9.58 -2.31
N LEU A 85 -9.36 -9.16 -2.51
CA LEU A 85 -8.73 -8.10 -1.73
C LEU A 85 -8.89 -6.75 -2.43
N HIS A 86 -9.53 -5.80 -1.77
CA HIS A 86 -9.66 -4.43 -2.23
C HIS A 86 -8.97 -3.44 -1.28
N VAL A 87 -8.49 -2.33 -1.84
CA VAL A 87 -7.87 -1.24 -1.06
C VAL A 87 -8.87 -0.11 -0.86
N PRO A 88 -9.09 0.35 0.38
CA PRO A 88 -9.86 1.56 0.63
C PRO A 88 -9.18 2.77 -0.01
N ARG A 89 -9.93 3.62 -0.68
CA ARG A 89 -9.38 4.84 -1.32
C ARG A 89 -8.87 5.88 -0.32
N SER A 90 -9.30 5.78 0.93
CA SER A 90 -8.93 6.69 2.03
C SER A 90 -7.57 6.38 2.65
N LEU A 91 -6.96 5.24 2.31
CA LEU A 91 -5.68 4.81 2.88
C LEU A 91 -4.54 4.99 1.88
N CYS A 92 -3.37 5.36 2.40
CA CYS A 92 -2.16 5.39 1.57
C CYS A 92 -1.58 3.98 1.39
N GLY A 93 -0.90 3.79 0.23
CA GLY A 93 -0.30 2.50 -0.13
C GLY A 93 0.65 1.94 0.93
N PRO A 94 1.64 2.71 1.43
CA PRO A 94 2.60 2.23 2.43
C PRO A 94 1.95 1.74 3.73
N LEU A 95 0.93 2.45 4.23
CA LEU A 95 0.20 2.01 5.41
C LEU A 95 -0.52 0.69 5.14
N PHE A 96 -1.18 0.58 4.01
CA PHE A 96 -1.89 -0.65 3.63
C PHE A 96 -0.93 -1.84 3.47
N GLU A 97 0.26 -1.62 2.90
CA GLU A 97 1.30 -2.64 2.75
C GLU A 97 1.77 -3.17 4.11
N GLN A 98 2.04 -2.28 5.07
CA GLN A 98 2.44 -2.67 6.43
C GLN A 98 1.35 -3.49 7.14
N GLU A 99 0.09 -3.10 6.97
CA GLU A 99 -1.04 -3.83 7.53
C GLU A 99 -1.22 -5.21 6.88
N LEU A 100 -1.10 -5.31 5.55
CA LEU A 100 -1.18 -6.59 4.85
C LEU A 100 -0.07 -7.55 5.32
N ALA A 101 1.15 -7.04 5.49
CA ALA A 101 2.28 -7.82 6.01
C ALA A 101 1.98 -8.38 7.42
N PHE A 102 1.36 -7.58 8.29
CA PHE A 102 0.94 -8.04 9.61
C PHE A 102 -0.11 -9.16 9.52
N TRP A 103 -1.11 -9.01 8.64
CA TRP A 103 -2.15 -10.02 8.44
C TRP A 103 -1.70 -11.22 7.59
N GLY A 104 -0.45 -11.21 7.11
CA GLY A 104 0.13 -12.29 6.31
C GLY A 104 -0.45 -12.42 4.90
N ILE A 105 -0.99 -11.34 4.36
CA ILE A 105 -1.60 -11.30 3.02
C ILE A 105 -0.61 -10.68 2.04
N ASP A 106 -0.35 -11.37 0.91
CA ASP A 106 0.48 -10.86 -0.16
C ASP A 106 -0.28 -9.76 -0.94
N GLU A 107 0.40 -8.64 -1.23
CA GLU A 107 -0.15 -7.56 -2.05
C GLU A 107 -0.58 -8.02 -3.44
N GLN A 108 0.02 -9.08 -3.98
CA GLN A 108 -0.34 -9.66 -5.28
C GLN A 108 -1.75 -10.26 -5.31
N GLN A 109 -2.35 -10.51 -4.14
CA GLN A 109 -3.74 -10.94 -4.02
C GLN A 109 -4.76 -9.81 -4.25
N MET A 110 -4.25 -8.59 -4.43
CA MET A 110 -5.08 -7.41 -4.66
C MET A 110 -5.73 -7.43 -6.03
N GLU A 111 -7.01 -7.06 -6.08
CA GLU A 111 -7.75 -6.93 -7.32
C GLU A 111 -7.17 -5.81 -8.21
N SER A 112 -7.12 -6.07 -9.51
CA SER A 112 -6.54 -5.17 -10.51
C SER A 112 -7.16 -3.76 -10.52
N CYS A 113 -8.44 -3.64 -10.14
CA CYS A 113 -9.13 -2.35 -10.05
C CYS A 113 -8.54 -1.41 -8.98
N CYS A 114 -7.80 -1.95 -8.00
CA CYS A 114 -7.18 -1.18 -6.93
C CYS A 114 -5.70 -0.89 -7.19
N TRP A 115 -5.05 -1.68 -8.06
CA TRP A 115 -3.60 -1.66 -8.26
C TRP A 115 -3.07 -0.28 -8.64
N SER A 116 -3.69 0.38 -9.60
CA SER A 116 -3.28 1.71 -10.06
C SER A 116 -3.29 2.78 -8.95
N ASN A 117 -4.24 2.71 -8.01
CA ASN A 117 -4.28 3.64 -6.89
C ASN A 117 -3.29 3.28 -5.79
N TYR A 118 -3.06 1.99 -5.60
CA TYR A 118 -2.14 1.47 -4.60
C TYR A 118 -0.68 1.79 -4.93
N THR A 119 -0.26 1.69 -6.21
CA THR A 119 1.13 1.90 -6.64
C THR A 119 1.52 3.36 -6.81
N LYS A 120 0.59 4.31 -6.81
CA LYS A 120 0.87 5.75 -7.00
C LYS A 120 2.00 6.29 -6.12
N HIS A 121 2.11 5.81 -4.89
CA HIS A 121 3.15 6.26 -3.98
C HIS A 121 4.54 5.78 -4.41
N ARG A 122 4.65 4.55 -4.94
CA ARG A 122 5.92 3.99 -5.45
C ARG A 122 6.38 4.75 -6.68
N ASP A 123 5.47 5.04 -7.60
CA ASP A 123 5.75 5.83 -8.80
C ASP A 123 6.22 7.25 -8.42
N ALA A 124 5.57 7.86 -7.42
CA ALA A 124 5.95 9.17 -6.92
C ALA A 124 7.33 9.15 -6.23
N GLU A 125 7.62 8.14 -5.42
CA GLU A 125 8.92 7.97 -4.76
C GLU A 125 10.05 7.72 -5.77
N GLU A 126 9.81 6.90 -6.79
CA GLU A 126 10.77 6.66 -7.86
C GLU A 126 11.05 7.94 -8.65
N ASN A 127 10.00 8.69 -9.01
CA ASN A 127 10.15 9.99 -9.66
C ASN A 127 10.95 10.99 -8.80
N LEU A 128 10.70 11.04 -7.49
CA LEU A 128 11.47 11.89 -6.58
C LEU A 128 12.94 11.46 -6.50
N LYS A 129 13.21 10.16 -6.45
CA LYS A 129 14.60 9.64 -6.51
C LYS A 129 15.31 10.01 -7.81
N MET A 130 14.60 9.98 -8.93
CA MET A 130 15.15 10.43 -10.21
C MET A 130 15.44 11.93 -10.23
N LEU A 131 14.60 12.75 -9.61
CA LEU A 131 14.82 14.20 -9.48
C LEU A 131 15.98 14.54 -8.53
N ASP A 132 16.16 13.75 -7.46
CA ASP A 132 17.30 13.89 -6.54
C ASP A 132 18.62 13.39 -7.14
N PHE A 133 18.56 12.62 -8.21
CA PHE A 133 19.72 12.23 -8.98
C PHE A 133 20.25 13.46 -9.72
N ARG A 134 20.91 14.36 -8.98
CA ARG A 134 21.79 15.36 -9.61
C ARG A 134 22.95 14.58 -10.22
N PRO A 135 23.11 14.60 -11.54
CA PRO A 135 24.30 14.04 -12.12
C PRO A 135 25.48 14.76 -11.43
N VAL A 136 26.35 14.01 -10.77
CA VAL A 136 27.61 14.53 -10.26
C VAL A 136 28.37 14.99 -11.50
N TYR A 137 28.22 16.27 -11.82
CA TYR A 137 28.89 16.89 -12.95
C TYR A 137 30.39 16.94 -12.56
N ASN A 138 31.13 15.91 -13.00
CA ASN A 138 32.57 15.92 -12.87
C ASN A 138 33.12 17.08 -13.69
N ASP A 139 34.01 17.88 -13.15
CA ASP A 139 34.70 18.94 -13.87
C ASP A 139 35.38 18.42 -15.16
N LYS A 140 35.75 17.13 -15.18
CA LYS A 140 36.25 16.43 -16.38
C LYS A 140 35.26 16.38 -17.53
N ASP A 141 33.97 16.20 -17.25
CA ASP A 141 32.92 16.16 -18.30
C ASP A 141 32.70 17.57 -18.89
N ARG A 142 32.96 18.60 -18.10
CA ARG A 142 32.92 20.01 -18.53
C ARG A 142 34.07 20.33 -19.49
N GLU A 143 35.24 19.80 -19.20
CA GLU A 143 36.43 19.98 -20.07
C GLU A 143 36.29 19.20 -21.39
N VAL A 144 35.77 17.99 -21.36
CA VAL A 144 35.50 17.17 -22.56
C VAL A 144 34.47 17.85 -23.46
N LYS A 145 33.36 18.38 -22.88
CA LYS A 145 32.40 19.17 -23.65
C LYS A 145 33.02 20.42 -24.25
N LYS A 146 33.82 21.18 -23.50
CA LYS A 146 34.51 22.35 -24.02
C LYS A 146 35.49 22.04 -25.17
N ALA A 147 36.14 20.87 -25.10
CA ALA A 147 37.03 20.42 -26.16
C ALA A 147 36.27 20.04 -27.43
N TYR A 148 35.12 19.35 -27.27
CA TYR A 148 34.24 18.98 -28.40
C TYR A 148 33.70 20.20 -29.18
N TYR A 149 33.32 21.29 -28.46
CA TYR A 149 32.79 22.51 -29.07
C TYR A 149 33.87 23.39 -29.74
N LYS A 150 35.15 23.10 -29.53
CA LYS A 150 36.25 23.80 -30.19
C LYS A 150 36.74 23.12 -31.49
N ASP A 151 36.08 22.06 -31.92
CA ASP A 151 36.45 21.35 -33.12
C ASP A 151 36.14 22.21 -34.38
N PRO A 152 37.15 22.66 -35.15
CA PRO A 152 36.94 23.53 -36.30
C PRO A 152 36.17 22.87 -37.47
N SER A 153 35.99 21.54 -37.43
CA SER A 153 35.27 20.76 -38.44
C SER A 153 33.76 20.81 -38.28
N LEU A 154 33.26 21.26 -37.13
CA LEU A 154 31.83 21.36 -36.83
C LEU A 154 31.20 22.56 -37.54
N SER A 155 30.02 22.37 -38.14
CA SER A 155 29.18 23.45 -38.65
C SER A 155 29.01 24.53 -37.56
N TRP A 156 29.04 25.83 -37.99
CA TRP A 156 28.86 26.96 -37.05
C TRP A 156 27.65 26.79 -36.11
N TRP A 157 26.57 26.18 -36.57
CA TRP A 157 25.38 25.90 -35.76
C TRP A 157 25.70 24.93 -34.62
N ASN A 158 26.39 23.84 -34.91
CA ASN A 158 26.77 22.86 -33.88
C ASN A 158 27.71 23.45 -32.84
N SER A 159 28.46 24.49 -33.17
CA SER A 159 29.35 25.21 -32.27
C SER A 159 28.60 26.19 -31.36
N TYR A 160 27.56 26.86 -31.84
CA TYR A 160 26.82 27.86 -31.09
C TYR A 160 25.59 27.30 -30.37
N GLN A 161 24.97 26.26 -30.88
CA GLN A 161 23.79 25.64 -30.30
C GLN A 161 23.93 25.33 -28.79
N PRO A 162 25.00 24.70 -28.30
CA PRO A 162 25.13 24.39 -26.89
C PRO A 162 25.29 25.63 -26.01
N ILE A 163 25.91 26.68 -26.52
CA ILE A 163 26.07 27.96 -25.82
C ILE A 163 24.72 28.64 -25.67
N ILE A 164 23.88 28.54 -26.71
CA ILE A 164 22.53 29.08 -26.70
C ILE A 164 21.67 28.33 -25.67
N TRP A 165 21.76 26.99 -25.66
CA TRP A 165 21.05 26.16 -24.68
C TRP A 165 21.52 26.44 -23.24
N GLU A 166 22.84 26.54 -23.00
CA GLU A 166 23.38 26.87 -21.68
C GLU A 166 22.86 28.24 -21.16
N ILE A 167 22.71 29.21 -22.05
CA ILE A 167 22.18 30.53 -21.67
C ILE A 167 20.68 30.47 -21.36
N LEU A 168 19.92 29.63 -22.08
CA LEU A 168 18.48 29.52 -21.93
C LEU A 168 18.08 28.63 -20.75
N ASP A 169 18.81 27.55 -20.53
CA ASP A 169 18.46 26.56 -19.49
C ASP A 169 19.07 26.89 -18.12
N GLU A 170 20.23 27.60 -18.10
CA GLU A 170 20.90 27.97 -16.85
C GLU A 170 20.94 29.50 -16.66
N PRO A 171 19.96 30.10 -16.00
CA PRO A 171 19.85 31.57 -15.84
C PRO A 171 21.01 32.21 -15.05
N TYR A 172 21.86 31.40 -14.41
CA TYR A 172 23.04 31.86 -13.68
C TYR A 172 24.38 31.54 -14.35
N SER A 173 24.38 30.95 -15.54
CA SER A 173 25.60 30.55 -16.27
C SER A 173 26.44 31.75 -16.74
N SER A 174 25.79 32.88 -17.04
CA SER A 174 26.47 34.10 -17.52
C SER A 174 25.70 35.38 -17.20
N SER A 175 26.36 36.52 -17.35
CA SER A 175 25.70 37.80 -17.16
C SER A 175 24.58 38.07 -18.20
N THR A 176 24.68 37.48 -19.40
CA THR A 176 23.67 37.54 -20.46
C THR A 176 22.46 36.68 -20.17
N ALA A 177 22.67 35.50 -19.56
CA ALA A 177 21.58 34.60 -19.15
C ALA A 177 20.68 35.19 -18.07
N LYS A 178 21.16 36.13 -17.26
CA LYS A 178 20.36 36.82 -16.21
C LYS A 178 19.36 37.84 -16.76
N VAL A 179 19.47 38.22 -18.01
CA VAL A 179 18.67 39.31 -18.63
C VAL A 179 17.56 38.75 -19.52
N ILE A 180 17.65 37.46 -19.89
CA ILE A 180 16.63 36.76 -20.66
C ILE A 180 15.68 36.02 -19.71
#